data_ec704f71ced364aa64f563bb77d5ee88
#
_entry.id   ec704f71ced364aa64f563bb77d5ee88
#
_cell.length_a   1.000
_cell.length_b   1.000
_cell.length_c   1.000
_cell.angle_alpha   90.00
_cell.angle_beta   90.00
_cell.angle_gamma   90.00
#
_symmetry.space_group_name_H-M   'P 1'
#
loop_
_entity.id
_entity.type
_entity.pdbx_description
1 polymer ?
#
loop_
_entity_poly.entity_id
_entity_poly.type
_entity_poly.pdbx_seq_one_letter_code
_entity_poly.pdbx_strand_id
1 'polypeptide(L)'
;IKKDSKIAVSTSLFSIYGFESLKKELKNIENLRFIFTDPTFLKTDEEKKNSKYFSINSTNTQKAISGSSFEINLKNELKGRNIAKECKSWIKEKAKFKTNKGNNSIQSMFIVDETLKKSVYLGMDEFSSAGFGYKKDDSALRIINKMQEENITKVYLENFDKVWNDEKILKDVTSEIMDYMDNLHKENSPEFIYYLILY
;
A
#
# COMPACT_ATOMS: atom_id res chain seq x y z
N ILE A 1 2.89 14.57 9.76
CA ILE A 1 4.03 14.24 8.88
C ILE A 1 4.66 15.56 8.46
N LYS A 2 5.91 15.79 8.85
CA LYS A 2 6.66 16.99 8.49
C LYS A 2 7.46 16.77 7.21
N LYS A 3 8.05 17.87 6.70
CA LYS A 3 8.97 17.79 5.57
C LYS A 3 10.17 16.89 5.90
N ASP A 4 10.61 16.12 4.92
CA ASP A 4 11.75 15.21 5.00
C ASP A 4 11.60 14.05 6.03
N SER A 5 10.34 13.74 6.44
CA SER A 5 10.07 12.57 7.27
C SER A 5 10.29 11.28 6.49
N LYS A 6 10.82 10.25 7.18
CA LYS A 6 10.87 8.88 6.68
C LYS A 6 9.69 8.10 7.23
N ILE A 7 9.01 7.37 6.38
CA ILE A 7 7.84 6.58 6.79
C ILE A 7 8.13 5.11 6.56
N ALA A 8 7.86 4.30 7.58
CA ALA A 8 7.92 2.85 7.50
C ALA A 8 6.57 2.26 7.91
N VAL A 9 5.99 1.45 7.05
CA VAL A 9 4.64 0.89 7.23
C VAL A 9 4.68 -0.61 7.02
N SER A 10 4.01 -1.35 7.89
CA SER A 10 3.66 -2.75 7.66
C SER A 10 2.16 -2.92 7.86
N THR A 11 1.42 -3.27 6.82
CA THR A 11 -0.03 -3.51 6.84
C THR A 11 -0.43 -4.48 5.74
N SER A 12 -1.65 -5.01 5.83
CA SER A 12 -2.18 -5.91 4.80
C SER A 12 -2.62 -5.20 3.51
N LEU A 13 -2.86 -3.88 3.57
CA LEU A 13 -3.51 -3.15 2.49
C LEU A 13 -2.85 -1.78 2.24
N PHE A 14 -2.60 -1.48 0.96
CA PHE A 14 -2.26 -0.15 0.46
C PHE A 14 -3.32 0.31 -0.54
N SER A 15 -4.01 1.40 -0.26
CA SER A 15 -5.03 1.95 -1.14
C SER A 15 -4.54 3.24 -1.83
N ILE A 16 -4.79 3.34 -3.15
CA ILE A 16 -4.56 4.60 -3.90
C ILE A 16 -5.40 5.76 -3.34
N TYR A 17 -6.54 5.47 -2.72
CA TYR A 17 -7.38 6.48 -2.06
C TYR A 17 -6.80 6.89 -0.69
N GLY A 18 -6.09 5.97 -0.02
CA GLY A 18 -5.28 6.31 1.16
C GLY A 18 -4.14 7.26 0.80
N PHE A 19 -3.44 7.00 -0.32
CA PHE A 19 -2.47 7.94 -0.87
C PHE A 19 -3.11 9.30 -1.16
N GLU A 20 -4.26 9.36 -1.84
CA GLU A 20 -4.94 10.62 -2.17
C GLU A 20 -5.33 11.41 -0.91
N SER A 21 -5.80 10.71 0.13
CA SER A 21 -6.16 11.33 1.41
C SER A 21 -4.98 11.99 2.12
N LEU A 22 -3.77 11.44 1.97
CA LEU A 22 -2.52 11.93 2.57
C LEU A 22 -1.58 12.60 1.56
N LYS A 23 -2.05 12.90 0.37
CA LYS A 23 -1.23 13.39 -0.74
C LYS A 23 -0.41 14.64 -0.39
N LYS A 24 -0.97 15.56 0.38
CA LYS A 24 -0.30 16.79 0.79
C LYS A 24 0.90 16.49 1.69
N GLU A 25 0.71 15.60 2.65
CA GLU A 25 1.72 15.15 3.60
C GLU A 25 2.79 14.30 2.91
N LEU A 26 2.36 13.35 2.08
CA LEU A 26 3.23 12.42 1.37
C LEU A 26 4.11 13.09 0.31
N LYS A 27 3.71 14.25 -0.20
CA LYS A 27 4.53 15.03 -1.13
C LYS A 27 5.86 15.48 -0.51
N ASN A 28 5.86 15.73 0.78
CA ASN A 28 6.97 16.33 1.49
C ASN A 28 7.87 15.34 2.24
N ILE A 29 7.54 14.04 2.22
CA ILE A 29 8.38 13.03 2.86
C ILE A 29 9.67 12.79 2.08
N GLU A 30 10.69 12.29 2.75
CA GLU A 30 11.93 11.83 2.10
C GLU A 30 11.67 10.51 1.37
N ASN A 31 11.14 9.51 2.10
CA ASN A 31 10.81 8.20 1.53
C ASN A 31 9.72 7.48 2.32
N LEU A 32 9.12 6.48 1.67
CA LEU A 32 8.22 5.49 2.27
C LEU A 32 8.73 4.08 2.00
N ARG A 33 8.81 3.26 3.04
CA ARG A 33 9.07 1.82 2.99
C ARG A 33 7.82 1.09 3.43
N PHE A 34 7.27 0.27 2.56
CA PHE A 34 6.02 -0.42 2.81
C PHE A 34 6.17 -1.94 2.74
N ILE A 35 5.69 -2.65 3.77
CA ILE A 35 5.64 -4.11 3.83
C ILE A 35 4.17 -4.55 3.80
N PHE A 36 3.79 -5.35 2.80
CA PHE A 36 2.55 -6.11 2.88
C PHE A 36 2.74 -7.26 3.87
N THR A 37 1.93 -7.27 4.94
CA THR A 37 1.99 -8.32 5.97
C THR A 37 1.57 -9.67 5.45
N ASP A 38 0.66 -9.68 4.47
CA ASP A 38 0.20 -10.88 3.77
C ASP A 38 0.89 -11.05 2.42
N PRO A 39 1.05 -12.29 1.94
CA PRO A 39 1.59 -12.56 0.61
C PRO A 39 0.76 -11.87 -0.48
N THR A 40 1.38 -10.91 -1.17
CA THR A 40 0.74 -10.10 -2.21
C THR A 40 1.69 -10.01 -3.41
N PHE A 41 1.18 -10.08 -4.63
CA PHE A 41 1.98 -10.10 -5.86
C PHE A 41 2.98 -11.26 -5.99
N LEU A 42 2.83 -12.32 -5.21
CA LEU A 42 3.60 -13.54 -5.40
C LEU A 42 2.94 -14.39 -6.50
N LYS A 43 3.72 -14.77 -7.52
CA LYS A 43 3.25 -15.73 -8.54
C LYS A 43 3.16 -17.10 -7.90
N THR A 44 2.00 -17.74 -8.00
CA THR A 44 1.86 -19.16 -7.65
C THR A 44 2.61 -20.03 -8.68
N ASP A 45 3.03 -21.24 -8.29
CA ASP A 45 3.77 -22.14 -9.19
C ASP A 45 2.94 -22.57 -10.41
N GLU A 46 1.61 -22.54 -10.33
CA GLU A 46 0.69 -22.77 -11.45
C GLU A 46 0.69 -21.58 -12.43
N GLU A 47 0.80 -20.35 -11.96
CA GLU A 47 0.86 -19.16 -12.81
C GLU A 47 2.19 -19.04 -13.56
N LYS A 48 3.29 -19.62 -13.04
CA LYS A 48 4.57 -19.69 -13.75
C LYS A 48 4.53 -20.62 -14.97
N LYS A 49 3.65 -21.64 -14.96
CA LYS A 49 3.50 -22.59 -16.06
C LYS A 49 2.57 -22.09 -17.17
N ASN A 50 1.65 -21.18 -16.88
CA ASN A 50 0.63 -20.68 -17.80
C ASN A 50 0.89 -19.21 -18.24
N SER A 51 2.12 -18.85 -18.52
CA SER A 51 2.55 -17.49 -18.83
C SER A 51 1.97 -16.84 -20.11
N LYS A 52 0.91 -17.39 -20.69
CA LYS A 52 0.23 -16.84 -21.89
C LYS A 52 -1.06 -16.07 -21.57
N TYR A 53 -1.60 -16.18 -20.39
CA TYR A 53 -2.79 -15.41 -19.96
C TYR A 53 -2.54 -14.83 -18.57
N PHE A 54 -2.49 -13.51 -18.49
CA PHE A 54 -2.46 -12.76 -17.23
C PHE A 54 -3.78 -12.97 -16.47
N SER A 55 -3.87 -14.06 -15.73
CA SER A 55 -4.80 -14.17 -14.63
C SER A 55 -4.04 -13.88 -13.35
N ILE A 56 -3.95 -12.62 -13.00
CA ILE A 56 -3.61 -12.24 -11.63
C ILE A 56 -4.76 -12.81 -10.79
N ASN A 57 -4.46 -13.60 -9.77
CA ASN A 57 -5.46 -13.95 -8.75
C ASN A 57 -6.01 -12.65 -8.18
N SER A 58 -7.07 -12.19 -8.83
CA SER A 58 -7.50 -10.79 -8.84
C SER A 58 -8.02 -10.32 -7.47
N THR A 59 -8.47 -11.23 -6.62
CA THR A 59 -9.14 -10.87 -5.38
C THR A 59 -8.19 -10.36 -4.29
N ASN A 60 -7.08 -11.04 -4.03
CA ASN A 60 -6.16 -10.62 -2.94
C ASN A 60 -5.32 -9.42 -3.35
N THR A 61 -4.76 -9.43 -4.56
CA THR A 61 -3.98 -8.31 -5.10
C THR A 61 -4.86 -7.08 -5.30
N GLN A 62 -6.09 -7.27 -5.81
CA GLN A 62 -7.04 -6.20 -6.02
C GLN A 62 -7.48 -5.57 -4.69
N LYS A 63 -7.75 -6.37 -3.67
CA LYS A 63 -8.07 -5.88 -2.32
C LYS A 63 -6.88 -5.15 -1.69
N ALA A 64 -5.66 -5.67 -1.84
CA ALA A 64 -4.46 -5.10 -1.26
C ALA A 64 -4.12 -3.70 -1.80
N ILE A 65 -4.49 -3.37 -3.04
CA ILE A 65 -4.19 -2.08 -3.68
C ILE A 65 -5.41 -1.18 -3.81
N SER A 66 -6.58 -1.74 -4.09
CA SER A 66 -7.80 -0.95 -4.34
C SER A 66 -8.54 -0.56 -3.07
N GLY A 67 -8.24 -1.19 -1.94
CA GLY A 67 -8.85 -0.86 -0.67
C GLY A 67 -10.14 -1.63 -0.37
N SER A 68 -10.95 -1.08 0.54
CA SER A 68 -12.21 -1.67 0.97
C SER A 68 -13.23 -1.82 -0.17
N SER A 69 -14.24 -2.62 0.04
CA SER A 69 -15.34 -2.82 -0.93
C SER A 69 -15.99 -1.49 -1.36
N PHE A 70 -16.03 -0.53 -0.46
CA PHE A 70 -16.55 0.82 -0.74
C PHE A 70 -15.60 1.59 -1.67
N GLU A 71 -14.30 1.51 -1.47
CA GLU A 71 -13.30 2.15 -2.33
C GLU A 71 -13.25 1.51 -3.72
N ILE A 72 -13.49 0.19 -3.81
CA ILE A 72 -13.59 -0.56 -5.07
C ILE A 72 -14.78 -0.06 -5.91
N ASN A 73 -15.91 0.27 -5.29
CA ASN A 73 -17.09 0.79 -5.98
C ASN A 73 -16.87 2.19 -6.59
N LEU A 74 -15.92 2.97 -6.06
CA LEU A 74 -15.52 4.26 -6.65
C LEU A 74 -14.60 4.12 -7.86
N LYS A 75 -14.20 2.90 -8.21
CA LYS A 75 -13.27 2.55 -9.29
C LYS A 75 -13.75 2.99 -10.69
N ASN A 76 -15.04 3.20 -10.87
CA ASN A 76 -15.66 3.57 -12.15
C ASN A 76 -15.57 5.06 -12.48
N GLU A 77 -14.93 5.88 -11.64
CA GLU A 77 -14.85 7.32 -11.89
C GLU A 77 -13.53 7.71 -12.56
N LEU A 78 -13.60 8.61 -13.53
CA LEU A 78 -12.46 9.29 -14.18
C LEU A 78 -11.41 9.79 -13.15
N LYS A 79 -11.86 10.09 -11.93
CA LYS A 79 -11.04 10.50 -10.81
C LYS A 79 -10.04 9.42 -10.36
N GLY A 80 -10.43 8.15 -10.37
CA GLY A 80 -9.56 7.05 -9.98
C GLY A 80 -8.32 6.89 -10.85
N ARG A 81 -8.42 7.25 -12.15
CA ARG A 81 -7.29 7.25 -13.10
C ARG A 81 -6.22 8.27 -12.76
N ASN A 82 -6.64 9.50 -12.48
CA ASN A 82 -5.72 10.56 -12.15
C ASN A 82 -4.99 10.25 -10.84
N ILE A 83 -5.72 9.71 -9.86
CA ILE A 83 -5.16 9.27 -8.58
C ILE A 83 -4.11 8.15 -8.81
N ALA A 84 -4.43 7.14 -9.61
CA ALA A 84 -3.51 6.03 -9.89
C ALA A 84 -2.24 6.51 -10.60
N LYS A 85 -2.37 7.41 -11.58
CA LYS A 85 -1.24 8.00 -12.31
C LYS A 85 -0.32 8.82 -11.38
N GLU A 86 -0.91 9.65 -10.54
CA GLU A 86 -0.16 10.46 -9.58
C GLU A 86 0.49 9.60 -8.51
N CYS A 87 -0.22 8.60 -7.99
CA CYS A 87 0.29 7.63 -7.04
C CYS A 87 1.49 6.87 -7.62
N LYS A 88 1.39 6.40 -8.87
CA LYS A 88 2.50 5.74 -9.56
C LYS A 88 3.73 6.63 -9.66
N SER A 89 3.55 7.89 -10.09
CA SER A 89 4.66 8.85 -10.19
C SER A 89 5.32 9.07 -8.83
N TRP A 90 4.53 9.21 -7.78
CA TRP A 90 5.02 9.35 -6.42
C TRP A 90 5.75 8.09 -5.92
N ILE A 91 5.22 6.89 -6.19
CA ILE A 91 5.88 5.62 -5.84
C ILE A 91 7.26 5.56 -6.46
N LYS A 92 7.38 5.87 -7.75
CA LYS A 92 8.65 5.84 -8.48
C LYS A 92 9.73 6.69 -7.81
N GLU A 93 9.34 7.81 -7.23
CA GLU A 93 10.27 8.77 -6.64
C GLU A 93 10.55 8.51 -5.16
N LYS A 94 9.54 8.06 -4.41
CA LYS A 94 9.57 8.13 -2.94
C LYS A 94 9.23 6.85 -2.21
N ALA A 95 8.71 5.83 -2.88
CA ALA A 95 8.23 4.66 -2.18
C ALA A 95 8.86 3.36 -2.68
N LYS A 96 9.09 2.43 -1.76
CA LYS A 96 9.46 1.04 -2.03
C LYS A 96 8.52 0.10 -1.31
N PHE A 97 8.17 -0.97 -1.97
CA PHE A 97 7.23 -1.96 -1.49
C PHE A 97 7.86 -3.34 -1.45
N LYS A 98 7.67 -4.02 -0.33
CA LYS A 98 8.02 -5.43 -0.18
C LYS A 98 6.81 -6.21 0.30
N THR A 99 6.75 -7.49 -0.03
CA THR A 99 5.71 -8.40 0.45
C THR A 99 6.29 -9.51 1.28
N ASN A 100 5.53 -9.93 2.30
CA ASN A 100 5.81 -11.14 3.05
C ASN A 100 5.73 -12.37 2.14
N LYS A 101 6.70 -13.28 2.25
CA LYS A 101 6.69 -14.55 1.51
C LYS A 101 5.75 -15.60 2.12
N GLY A 102 5.08 -15.27 3.22
CA GLY A 102 4.05 -16.11 3.85
C GLY A 102 4.55 -17.03 4.97
N ASN A 103 5.85 -17.01 5.26
CA ASN A 103 6.43 -17.91 6.27
C ASN A 103 6.47 -17.33 7.69
N ASN A 104 6.13 -16.05 7.83
CA ASN A 104 6.25 -15.32 9.10
C ASN A 104 5.02 -14.44 9.33
N SER A 105 4.64 -14.26 10.60
CA SER A 105 3.68 -13.24 10.98
C SER A 105 4.40 -11.90 11.13
N ILE A 106 3.89 -10.86 10.49
CA ILE A 106 4.41 -9.49 10.57
C ILE A 106 3.34 -8.61 11.19
N GLN A 107 3.69 -7.92 12.26
CA GLN A 107 2.78 -7.01 12.96
C GLN A 107 2.48 -5.77 12.12
N SER A 108 1.22 -5.35 12.09
CA SER A 108 0.83 -4.07 11.49
C SER A 108 1.32 -2.89 12.33
N MET A 109 2.03 -1.97 11.69
CA MET A 109 2.51 -0.75 12.33
C MET A 109 2.77 0.36 11.32
N PHE A 110 2.73 1.61 11.83
CA PHE A 110 3.17 2.80 11.12
C PHE A 110 4.24 3.50 11.94
N ILE A 111 5.36 3.78 11.35
CA ILE A 111 6.46 4.54 11.94
C ILE A 111 6.66 5.82 11.14
N VAL A 112 6.59 6.95 11.82
CA VAL A 112 6.92 8.26 11.27
C VAL A 112 8.19 8.73 11.96
N ASP A 113 9.29 8.76 11.20
CA ASP A 113 10.59 9.21 11.66
C ASP A 113 10.83 10.66 11.16
N GLU A 114 10.62 11.60 12.03
CA GLU A 114 10.90 13.02 11.82
C GLU A 114 12.24 13.38 12.48
N THR A 115 12.92 14.40 11.99
CA THR A 115 14.26 14.81 12.47
C THR A 115 14.35 14.95 13.99
N LEU A 116 13.29 15.44 14.63
CA LEU A 116 13.27 15.71 16.08
C LEU A 116 12.38 14.75 16.88
N LYS A 117 11.59 13.92 16.21
CA LYS A 117 10.59 13.09 16.87
C LYS A 117 10.26 11.87 16.07
N LYS A 118 10.25 10.73 16.73
CA LYS A 118 9.74 9.48 16.16
C LYS A 118 8.40 9.15 16.77
N SER A 119 7.52 8.59 15.96
CA SER A 119 6.20 8.12 16.42
C SER A 119 5.91 6.76 15.82
N VAL A 120 5.44 5.84 16.65
CA VAL A 120 4.97 4.52 16.24
C VAL A 120 3.48 4.44 16.53
N TYR A 121 2.70 3.99 15.54
CA TYR A 121 1.27 3.76 15.66
C TYR A 121 0.99 2.28 15.46
N LEU A 122 0.30 1.67 16.43
CA LEU A 122 -0.18 0.29 16.38
C LEU A 122 -1.71 0.28 16.31
N GLY A 123 -2.27 -0.76 15.70
CA GLY A 123 -3.73 -0.87 15.50
C GLY A 123 -4.24 -0.15 14.25
N MET A 124 -3.32 0.24 13.36
CA MET A 124 -3.63 0.70 12.01
C MET A 124 -3.34 -0.43 11.03
N ASP A 125 -4.37 -1.16 10.63
CA ASP A 125 -4.21 -2.37 9.83
C ASP A 125 -4.30 -2.10 8.32
N GLU A 126 -4.60 -0.87 7.93
CA GLU A 126 -4.80 -0.47 6.55
C GLU A 126 -4.18 0.90 6.25
N PHE A 127 -3.49 0.99 5.12
CA PHE A 127 -3.13 2.26 4.49
C PHE A 127 -4.27 2.67 3.54
N SER A 128 -5.37 3.13 4.11
CA SER A 128 -6.60 3.49 3.37
C SER A 128 -7.24 4.78 3.90
N SER A 129 -8.17 5.36 3.13
CA SER A 129 -8.94 6.53 3.57
C SER A 129 -9.75 6.24 4.84
N ALA A 130 -10.27 5.02 4.97
CA ALA A 130 -10.98 4.56 6.16
C ALA A 130 -10.01 4.34 7.33
N GLY A 131 -8.86 3.69 7.07
CA GLY A 131 -7.80 3.49 8.06
C GLY A 131 -7.29 4.79 8.68
N PHE A 132 -7.29 5.88 7.91
CA PHE A 132 -6.90 7.22 8.38
C PHE A 132 -8.07 8.04 8.94
N GLY A 133 -9.29 7.50 8.99
CA GLY A 133 -10.47 8.18 9.50
C GLY A 133 -11.05 9.26 8.58
N TYR A 134 -10.64 9.33 7.31
CA TYR A 134 -11.23 10.25 6.33
C TYR A 134 -12.58 9.77 5.78
N LYS A 135 -12.84 8.47 5.91
CA LYS A 135 -14.11 7.85 5.53
C LYS A 135 -14.60 6.96 6.65
N LYS A 136 -15.92 6.80 6.72
CA LYS A 136 -16.56 5.85 7.63
C LYS A 136 -16.18 4.43 7.22
N ASP A 137 -15.80 3.60 8.17
CA ASP A 137 -15.60 2.18 7.98
C ASP A 137 -16.66 1.38 8.75
N ASP A 138 -16.70 0.08 8.53
CA ASP A 138 -17.63 -0.82 9.19
C ASP A 138 -17.11 -1.31 10.57
N SER A 139 -15.98 -0.76 11.05
CA SER A 139 -15.41 -1.14 12.33
C SER A 139 -16.24 -0.61 13.49
N ALA A 140 -16.71 -1.51 14.34
CA ALA A 140 -17.44 -1.15 15.55
C ALA A 140 -16.54 -0.45 16.59
N LEU A 141 -15.25 -0.82 16.62
CA LEU A 141 -14.25 -0.25 17.53
C LEU A 141 -12.85 -0.36 16.90
N ARG A 142 -12.12 0.76 16.85
CA ARG A 142 -10.70 0.79 16.46
C ARG A 142 -9.90 1.51 17.52
N ILE A 143 -8.90 0.84 18.08
CA ILE A 143 -7.97 1.41 19.06
C ILE A 143 -6.63 1.61 18.39
N ILE A 144 -6.17 2.85 18.33
CA ILE A 144 -4.84 3.21 17.81
C ILE A 144 -3.97 3.66 18.98
N ASN A 145 -2.89 2.93 19.20
CA ASN A 145 -1.89 3.26 20.20
C ASN A 145 -0.75 4.06 19.55
N LYS A 146 -0.49 5.25 20.08
CA LYS A 146 0.62 6.09 19.66
C LYS A 146 1.71 6.09 20.71
N MET A 147 2.93 5.74 20.32
CA MET A 147 4.12 5.75 21.17
C MET A 147 5.14 6.73 20.64
N GLN A 148 5.80 7.46 21.54
CA GLN A 148 6.77 8.51 21.19
C GLN A 148 8.01 8.50 22.10
N GLU A 149 8.07 7.59 23.07
CA GLU A 149 9.27 7.38 23.88
C GLU A 149 10.42 6.89 23.00
N GLU A 150 11.55 7.54 23.12
CA GLU A 150 12.71 7.31 22.25
C GLU A 150 13.18 5.84 22.29
N ASN A 151 13.27 5.27 23.47
CA ASN A 151 13.69 3.86 23.64
C ASN A 151 12.73 2.88 22.94
N ILE A 152 11.43 3.16 23.02
CA ILE A 152 10.40 2.30 22.41
C ILE A 152 10.43 2.46 20.89
N THR A 153 10.40 3.68 20.40
CA THR A 153 10.38 3.95 18.96
C THR A 153 11.64 3.45 18.26
N LYS A 154 12.80 3.49 18.93
CA LYS A 154 14.06 2.93 18.45
C LYS A 154 13.95 1.42 18.23
N VAL A 155 13.42 0.68 19.21
CA VAL A 155 13.24 -0.78 19.12
C VAL A 155 12.34 -1.17 17.95
N TYR A 156 11.21 -0.46 17.76
CA TYR A 156 10.32 -0.72 16.64
C TYR A 156 10.99 -0.45 15.29
N LEU A 157 11.73 0.64 15.16
CA LEU A 157 12.44 0.97 13.92
C LEU A 157 13.54 -0.06 13.62
N GLU A 158 14.34 -0.44 14.61
CA GLU A 158 15.38 -1.47 14.45
C GLU A 158 14.79 -2.82 14.03
N ASN A 159 13.65 -3.21 14.61
CA ASN A 159 12.97 -4.44 14.23
C ASN A 159 12.40 -4.36 12.81
N PHE A 160 11.80 -3.23 12.45
CA PHE A 160 11.36 -3.00 11.07
C PHE A 160 12.54 -3.10 10.10
N ASP A 161 13.68 -2.49 10.41
CA ASP A 161 14.88 -2.49 9.57
C ASP A 161 15.46 -3.90 9.40
N LYS A 162 15.46 -4.71 10.46
CA LYS A 162 15.86 -6.13 10.37
C LYS A 162 14.98 -6.91 9.41
N VAL A 163 13.64 -6.78 9.56
CA VAL A 163 12.68 -7.46 8.67
C VAL A 163 12.80 -6.92 7.25
N TRP A 164 12.91 -5.60 7.09
CA TRP A 164 13.04 -4.96 5.79
C TRP A 164 14.23 -5.46 4.97
N ASN A 165 15.34 -5.73 5.63
CA ASN A 165 16.58 -6.17 4.99
C ASN A 165 16.70 -7.70 4.86
N ASP A 166 15.73 -8.46 5.38
CA ASP A 166 15.76 -9.93 5.30
C ASP A 166 15.07 -10.42 4.02
N GLU A 167 15.87 -10.79 3.04
CA GLU A 167 15.40 -11.34 1.76
C GLU A 167 14.77 -12.74 1.89
N LYS A 168 14.96 -13.45 3.02
CA LYS A 168 14.27 -14.72 3.26
C LYS A 168 12.81 -14.50 3.63
N ILE A 169 12.52 -13.39 4.31
CA ILE A 169 11.17 -13.02 4.76
C ILE A 169 10.44 -12.24 3.68
N LEU A 170 11.10 -11.28 3.04
CA LEU A 170 10.47 -10.34 2.13
C LEU A 170 10.96 -10.50 0.67
N LYS A 171 10.08 -10.11 -0.25
CA LYS A 171 10.36 -9.92 -1.68
C LYS A 171 10.00 -8.49 -2.07
N ASP A 172 10.85 -7.82 -2.87
CA ASP A 172 10.50 -6.54 -3.50
C ASP A 172 9.40 -6.76 -4.55
N VAL A 173 8.39 -5.92 -4.52
CA VAL A 173 7.22 -5.94 -5.43
C VAL A 173 6.89 -4.55 -5.96
N THR A 174 7.83 -3.62 -5.87
CA THR A 174 7.62 -2.23 -6.31
C THR A 174 7.27 -2.16 -7.80
N SER A 175 7.95 -2.96 -8.64
CA SER A 175 7.67 -3.02 -10.08
C SER A 175 6.30 -3.62 -10.37
N GLU A 176 5.93 -4.69 -9.67
CA GLU A 176 4.63 -5.36 -9.84
C GLU A 176 3.46 -4.41 -9.49
N ILE A 177 3.64 -3.56 -8.48
CA ILE A 177 2.64 -2.53 -8.13
C ILE A 177 2.53 -1.47 -9.22
N MET A 178 3.66 -1.00 -9.77
CA MET A 178 3.64 -0.02 -10.85
C MET A 178 2.97 -0.57 -12.11
N ASP A 179 3.24 -1.83 -12.46
CA ASP A 179 2.61 -2.52 -13.59
C ASP A 179 1.09 -2.72 -13.35
N TYR A 180 0.71 -3.06 -12.12
CA TYR A 180 -0.70 -3.15 -11.75
C TYR A 180 -1.42 -1.80 -11.91
N MET A 181 -0.81 -0.70 -11.49
CA MET A 181 -1.38 0.64 -11.67
C MET A 181 -1.51 1.04 -13.13
N ASP A 182 -0.59 0.63 -13.99
CA ASP A 182 -0.69 0.84 -15.45
C ASP A 182 -1.88 0.08 -16.04
N ASN A 183 -2.12 -1.14 -15.59
CA ASN A 183 -3.26 -1.93 -16.03
C ASN A 183 -4.58 -1.33 -15.55
N LEU A 184 -4.65 -0.87 -14.30
CA LEU A 184 -5.82 -0.13 -13.81
C LEU A 184 -6.13 1.10 -14.68
N HIS A 185 -5.10 1.75 -15.18
CA HIS A 185 -5.25 2.90 -16.08
C HIS A 185 -5.76 2.49 -17.46
N LYS A 186 -5.29 1.38 -18.01
CA LYS A 186 -5.68 0.88 -19.34
C LYS A 186 -7.11 0.34 -19.36
N GLU A 187 -7.48 -0.47 -18.37
CA GLU A 187 -8.81 -1.08 -18.24
C GLU A 187 -9.96 -0.06 -18.15
N ASN A 188 -9.64 1.16 -17.74
CA ASN A 188 -10.61 2.25 -17.63
C ASN A 188 -10.36 3.35 -18.69
N SER A 189 -9.68 3.06 -19.82
CA SER A 189 -9.50 4.06 -20.88
C SER A 189 -10.81 4.37 -21.59
N PRO A 190 -11.06 5.61 -22.07
CA PRO A 190 -12.27 5.94 -22.83
C PRO A 190 -12.48 5.00 -24.01
N GLU A 191 -11.40 4.57 -24.66
CA GLU A 191 -11.45 3.63 -25.76
C GLU A 191 -11.94 2.25 -25.31
N PHE A 192 -11.51 1.77 -24.12
CA PHE A 192 -11.98 0.50 -23.57
C PHE A 192 -13.44 0.57 -23.15
N ILE A 193 -13.88 1.67 -22.52
CA ILE A 193 -15.29 1.89 -22.16
C ILE A 193 -16.13 1.98 -23.43
N TYR A 194 -15.68 2.67 -24.46
CA TYR A 194 -16.34 2.77 -25.74
C TYR A 194 -16.47 1.39 -26.41
N TYR A 195 -15.42 0.60 -26.38
CA TYR A 195 -15.43 -0.79 -26.87
C TYR A 195 -16.44 -1.67 -26.14
N LEU A 196 -16.52 -1.58 -24.80
CA LEU A 196 -17.51 -2.33 -24.00
C LEU A 196 -18.96 -1.91 -24.24
N ILE A 197 -19.21 -0.67 -24.68
CA ILE A 197 -20.56 -0.19 -25.00
C ILE A 197 -21.00 -0.63 -26.40
N LEU A 198 -20.06 -0.84 -27.32
CA LEU A 198 -20.37 -1.16 -28.71
C LEU A 198 -20.43 -2.67 -29.01
N TYR A 199 -19.95 -3.51 -28.13
CA TYR A 199 -19.92 -4.97 -28.25
C TYR A 199 -20.56 -5.67 -27.04
#